data_4b5de141e7e0fa521ca91618da6fd57c
#
_entry.id   4b5de141e7e0fa521ca91618da6fd57c
#
_cell.length_a   1.000
_cell.length_b   1.000
_cell.length_c   1.000
_cell.angle_alpha   90.00
_cell.angle_beta   90.00
_cell.angle_gamma   90.00
#
_symmetry.space_group_name_H-M   'P 1'
#
loop_
_entity.id
_entity.type
_entity.pdbx_description
1 polymer ?
#
loop_
_entity_poly.entity_id
_entity_poly.type
_entity_poly.pdbx_seq_one_letter_code
_entity_poly.pdbx_strand_id
1 'polypeptide(L)'
;MLHRSDFLRELKETFPELTKDINKQGGLLHFEMTVFSLFVEQQIKQKNQDIVLNCFQLADKFYRLGNSKLKNAIDVSFLEPLLILKTEKWAFDLLPQTSKQLFLAFHGESFLLKH
;
A
#
# COMPACT_ATOMS: atom_id res chain seq x y z
N MET A 1 6.48 -10.49 16.02
CA MET A 1 5.57 -10.26 14.89
C MET A 1 4.93 -8.89 15.05
N LEU A 2 4.91 -8.10 13.99
CA LEU A 2 4.36 -6.75 14.04
C LEU A 2 2.83 -6.76 13.99
N HIS A 3 2.23 -5.79 14.69
CA HIS A 3 0.78 -5.66 14.83
C HIS A 3 0.29 -4.35 14.23
N ARG A 4 -1.04 -4.16 14.22
CA ARG A 4 -1.68 -2.94 13.72
C ARG A 4 -1.09 -1.67 14.36
N SER A 5 -0.87 -1.69 15.68
CA SER A 5 -0.34 -0.50 16.38
C SER A 5 1.06 -0.13 15.92
N ASP A 6 1.89 -1.11 15.61
CA ASP A 6 3.24 -0.88 15.08
C ASP A 6 3.16 -0.22 13.70
N PHE A 7 2.28 -0.73 12.85
CA PHE A 7 2.07 -0.20 11.51
C PHE A 7 1.59 1.25 11.55
N LEU A 8 0.54 1.52 12.35
CA LEU A 8 -0.03 2.86 12.43
C LEU A 8 0.96 3.87 13.00
N ARG A 9 1.76 3.46 14.00
CA ARG A 9 2.78 4.34 14.56
C ARG A 9 3.79 4.74 13.49
N GLU A 10 4.34 3.78 12.75
CA GLU A 10 5.34 4.08 11.73
C GLU A 10 4.73 4.88 10.56
N LEU A 11 3.51 4.54 10.16
CA LEU A 11 2.82 5.26 9.08
C LEU A 11 2.60 6.74 9.46
N LYS A 12 2.13 7.00 10.67
CA LYS A 12 1.88 8.36 11.15
C LYS A 12 3.19 9.15 11.36
N GLU A 13 4.26 8.46 11.77
CA GLU A 13 5.57 9.09 11.90
C GLU A 13 6.15 9.46 10.55
N THR A 14 5.99 8.58 9.56
CA THR A 14 6.53 8.80 8.21
C THR A 14 5.70 9.82 7.44
N PHE A 15 4.38 9.75 7.56
CA PHE A 15 3.44 10.62 6.86
C PHE A 15 2.44 11.23 7.84
N PRO A 16 2.87 12.24 8.65
CA PRO A 16 2.01 12.83 9.68
C PRO A 16 0.69 13.40 9.15
N GLU A 17 0.67 13.80 7.89
CA GLU A 17 -0.53 14.34 7.24
C GLU A 17 -1.69 13.33 7.18
N LEU A 18 -1.41 12.03 7.31
CA LEU A 18 -2.45 10.99 7.28
C LEU A 18 -3.11 10.78 8.64
N THR A 19 -2.54 11.31 9.72
CA THR A 19 -2.98 10.99 11.08
C THR A 19 -4.46 11.30 11.29
N LYS A 20 -4.93 12.46 10.84
CA LYS A 20 -6.32 12.88 11.05
C LYS A 20 -7.29 11.93 10.34
N ASP A 21 -7.02 11.59 9.09
CA ASP A 21 -7.90 10.72 8.31
C ASP A 21 -7.89 9.28 8.84
N ILE A 22 -6.71 8.79 9.26
CA ILE A 22 -6.60 7.48 9.89
C ILE A 22 -7.43 7.42 11.17
N ASN A 23 -7.32 8.44 12.01
CA ASN A 23 -8.03 8.47 13.30
C ASN A 23 -9.55 8.51 13.13
N LYS A 24 -10.04 9.04 12.00
CA LYS A 24 -11.48 9.07 11.71
C LYS A 24 -12.06 7.69 11.42
N GLN A 25 -11.22 6.68 11.19
CA GLN A 25 -11.69 5.36 10.79
C GLN A 25 -12.15 4.49 11.96
N GLY A 26 -12.13 5.01 13.19
CA GLY A 26 -12.68 4.30 14.35
C GLY A 26 -11.94 3.01 14.70
N GLY A 27 -10.67 2.91 14.36
CA GLY A 27 -9.85 1.74 14.68
C GLY A 27 -10.08 0.54 13.75
N LEU A 28 -10.73 0.73 12.62
CA LEU A 28 -11.01 -0.34 11.64
C LEU A 28 -9.84 -0.45 10.65
N LEU A 29 -9.04 -1.50 10.80
CA LEU A 29 -7.78 -1.67 10.07
C LEU A 29 -7.94 -1.57 8.55
N HIS A 30 -8.94 -2.21 7.97
CA HIS A 30 -9.14 -2.16 6.50
C HIS A 30 -9.45 -0.74 6.02
N PHE A 31 -10.20 0.04 6.79
CA PHE A 31 -10.48 1.44 6.45
C PHE A 31 -9.24 2.31 6.62
N GLU A 32 -8.45 2.06 7.66
CA GLU A 32 -7.16 2.74 7.86
C GLU A 32 -6.21 2.44 6.70
N MET A 33 -6.18 1.20 6.25
CA MET A 33 -5.36 0.79 5.11
C MET A 33 -5.83 1.44 3.81
N THR A 34 -7.14 1.64 3.65
CA THR A 34 -7.71 2.34 2.50
C THR A 34 -7.23 3.80 2.45
N VAL A 35 -7.14 4.47 3.61
CA VAL A 35 -6.57 5.83 3.67
C VAL A 35 -5.15 5.83 3.09
N PHE A 36 -4.34 4.85 3.48
CA PHE A 36 -2.97 4.72 2.97
C PHE A 36 -2.96 4.46 1.45
N SER A 37 -3.80 3.57 0.98
CA SER A 37 -3.91 3.25 -0.45
C SER A 37 -4.28 4.48 -1.28
N LEU A 38 -5.26 5.26 -0.84
CA LEU A 38 -5.68 6.49 -1.52
C LEU A 38 -4.57 7.54 -1.53
N PHE A 39 -3.80 7.64 -0.45
CA PHE A 39 -2.64 8.53 -0.40
C PHE A 39 -1.62 8.16 -1.47
N VAL A 40 -1.29 6.86 -1.56
CA VAL A 40 -0.34 6.37 -2.56
C VAL A 40 -0.85 6.65 -3.98
N GLU A 41 -2.14 6.43 -4.22
CA GLU A 41 -2.74 6.72 -5.53
C GLU A 41 -2.52 8.18 -5.93
N GLN A 42 -2.73 9.12 -4.99
CA GLN A 42 -2.50 10.53 -5.26
C GLN A 42 -1.03 10.83 -5.54
N GLN A 43 -0.12 10.19 -4.79
CA GLN A 43 1.32 10.38 -5.01
C GLN A 43 1.73 9.85 -6.39
N ILE A 44 1.14 8.75 -6.84
CA ILE A 44 1.40 8.21 -8.18
C ILE A 44 0.90 9.20 -9.24
N LYS A 45 -0.31 9.74 -9.09
CA LYS A 45 -0.86 10.74 -10.01
C LYS A 45 0.02 11.99 -10.12
N GLN A 46 0.63 12.38 -9.00
CA GLN A 46 1.53 13.53 -8.93
C GLN A 46 2.97 13.19 -9.31
N LYS A 47 3.25 11.92 -9.61
CA LYS A 47 4.57 11.41 -10.00
C LYS A 47 5.65 11.65 -8.95
N ASN A 48 5.30 11.57 -7.69
CA ASN A 48 6.22 11.71 -6.55
C ASN A 48 6.90 10.37 -6.27
N GLN A 49 7.90 10.02 -7.08
CA GLN A 49 8.52 8.71 -7.10
C GLN A 49 9.11 8.31 -5.75
N ASP A 50 9.81 9.23 -5.07
CA ASP A 50 10.44 8.93 -3.78
C ASP A 50 9.41 8.59 -2.70
N ILE A 51 8.30 9.34 -2.67
CA ILE A 51 7.23 9.08 -1.71
C ILE A 51 6.56 7.74 -2.01
N VAL A 52 6.31 7.45 -3.29
CA VAL A 52 5.71 6.18 -3.70
C VAL A 52 6.60 5.01 -3.29
N LEU A 53 7.91 5.11 -3.54
CA LEU A 53 8.86 4.08 -3.14
C LEU A 53 8.83 3.86 -1.62
N ASN A 54 8.85 4.94 -0.84
CA ASN A 54 8.80 4.86 0.63
C ASN A 54 7.51 4.17 1.10
N CYS A 55 6.39 4.48 0.47
CA CYS A 55 5.11 3.83 0.78
C CYS A 55 5.16 2.33 0.51
N PHE A 56 5.71 1.93 -0.63
CA PHE A 56 5.79 0.52 -1.00
C PHE A 56 6.75 -0.24 -0.08
N GLN A 57 7.86 0.38 0.32
CA GLN A 57 8.81 -0.24 1.24
C GLN A 57 8.19 -0.43 2.63
N LEU A 58 7.42 0.55 3.10
CA LEU A 58 6.71 0.45 4.37
C LEU A 58 5.67 -0.67 4.32
N ALA A 59 4.86 -0.71 3.28
CA ALA A 59 3.87 -1.77 3.11
C ALA A 59 4.52 -3.15 3.03
N ASP A 60 5.63 -3.28 2.30
CA ASP A 60 6.37 -4.54 2.18
C ASP A 60 6.89 -5.02 3.53
N LYS A 61 7.49 -4.12 4.31
CA LYS A 61 7.99 -4.45 5.65
C LYS A 61 6.89 -5.04 6.52
N PHE A 62 5.74 -4.37 6.57
CA PHE A 62 4.64 -4.81 7.42
C PHE A 62 3.89 -6.01 6.86
N TYR A 63 3.96 -6.26 5.57
CA TYR A 63 3.47 -7.51 5.01
C TYR A 63 4.38 -8.68 5.42
N ARG A 64 5.69 -8.52 5.29
CA ARG A 64 6.65 -9.60 5.61
C ARG A 64 6.69 -9.92 7.10
N LEU A 65 6.64 -8.90 7.96
CA LEU A 65 6.85 -9.03 9.40
C LEU A 65 5.57 -8.95 10.22
N GLY A 66 4.43 -8.69 9.59
CA GLY A 66 3.16 -8.49 10.27
C GLY A 66 2.43 -9.77 10.62
N ASN A 67 1.44 -9.65 11.52
CA ASN A 67 0.53 -10.74 11.82
C ASN A 67 -0.43 -10.97 10.63
N SER A 68 -1.23 -12.03 10.71
CA SER A 68 -2.11 -12.43 9.60
C SER A 68 -3.15 -11.35 9.26
N LYS A 69 -3.67 -10.63 10.25
CA LYS A 69 -4.64 -9.55 10.02
C LYS A 69 -4.02 -8.39 9.24
N LEU A 70 -2.79 -8.03 9.61
CA LEU A 70 -2.06 -6.96 8.95
C LEU A 70 -1.70 -7.34 7.52
N LYS A 71 -1.21 -8.57 7.31
CA LYS A 71 -0.91 -9.09 5.98
C LYS A 71 -2.15 -9.04 5.08
N ASN A 72 -3.28 -9.50 5.59
CA ASN A 72 -4.52 -9.52 4.83
C ASN A 72 -4.99 -8.11 4.48
N ALA A 73 -4.90 -7.17 5.41
CA ALA A 73 -5.30 -5.78 5.16
C ALA A 73 -4.44 -5.12 4.09
N ILE A 74 -3.13 -5.39 4.08
CA ILE A 74 -2.23 -4.85 3.07
C ILE A 74 -2.58 -5.43 1.69
N ASP A 75 -2.80 -6.73 1.60
CA ASP A 75 -3.15 -7.38 0.35
C ASP A 75 -4.47 -6.85 -0.20
N VAL A 76 -5.53 -6.89 0.60
CA VAL A 76 -6.91 -6.64 0.15
C VAL A 76 -7.25 -5.14 0.08
N SER A 77 -6.77 -4.34 1.03
CA SER A 77 -7.21 -2.95 1.17
C SER A 77 -6.14 -1.93 0.77
N PHE A 78 -4.90 -2.36 0.55
CA PHE A 78 -3.83 -1.49 0.04
C PHE A 78 -3.51 -1.80 -1.42
N LEU A 79 -3.12 -3.05 -1.72
CA LEU A 79 -2.65 -3.42 -3.06
C LEU A 79 -3.78 -3.62 -4.08
N GLU A 80 -4.79 -4.42 -3.74
CA GLU A 80 -5.85 -4.72 -4.70
C GLU A 80 -6.54 -3.46 -5.26
N PRO A 81 -6.84 -2.42 -4.45
CA PRO A 81 -7.52 -1.25 -4.99
C PRO A 81 -6.61 -0.29 -5.76
N LEU A 82 -5.30 -0.51 -5.82
CA LEU A 82 -4.38 0.37 -6.55
C LEU A 82 -4.43 0.11 -8.07
N LEU A 83 -5.58 0.30 -8.67
CA LEU A 83 -5.79 0.04 -10.10
C LEU A 83 -4.90 0.89 -11.00
N ILE A 84 -4.45 2.05 -10.52
CA ILE A 84 -3.56 2.93 -11.25
C ILE A 84 -2.24 2.24 -11.63
N LEU A 85 -1.84 1.18 -10.88
CA LEU A 85 -0.65 0.41 -11.20
C LEU A 85 -0.76 -0.34 -12.53
N LYS A 86 -1.98 -0.55 -13.04
CA LYS A 86 -2.19 -1.18 -14.34
C LYS A 86 -1.80 -0.27 -15.51
N THR A 87 -1.80 1.04 -15.30
CA THR A 87 -1.52 2.02 -16.36
C THR A 87 -0.25 2.81 -16.11
N GLU A 88 0.24 2.85 -14.87
CA GLU A 88 1.46 3.58 -14.51
C GLU A 88 2.60 2.59 -14.27
N LYS A 89 3.24 2.17 -15.37
CA LYS A 89 4.29 1.15 -15.33
C LYS A 89 5.42 1.50 -14.37
N TRP A 90 5.84 2.76 -14.33
CA TRP A 90 6.93 3.19 -13.45
C TRP A 90 6.62 2.89 -11.98
N ALA A 91 5.35 3.11 -11.57
CA ALA A 91 4.93 2.85 -10.20
C ALA A 91 4.87 1.33 -9.93
N PHE A 92 4.33 0.57 -10.86
CA PHE A 92 4.32 -0.89 -10.75
C PHE A 92 5.76 -1.43 -10.58
N ASP A 93 6.69 -0.91 -11.37
CA ASP A 93 8.09 -1.35 -11.33
C ASP A 93 8.76 -1.07 -9.98
N LEU A 94 8.27 -0.09 -9.22
CA LEU A 94 8.79 0.22 -7.88
C LEU A 94 8.31 -0.75 -6.81
N LEU A 95 7.30 -1.57 -7.07
CA LEU A 95 6.81 -2.54 -6.10
C LEU A 95 7.90 -3.56 -5.77
N PRO A 96 8.08 -3.91 -4.48
CA PRO A 96 8.89 -5.06 -4.10
C PRO A 96 8.33 -6.35 -4.72
N GLN A 97 9.18 -7.35 -4.85
CA GLN A 97 8.83 -8.61 -5.54
C GLN A 97 7.59 -9.27 -4.96
N THR A 98 7.48 -9.36 -3.63
CA THR A 98 6.31 -9.95 -2.99
C THR A 98 5.03 -9.19 -3.33
N SER A 99 5.09 -7.85 -3.31
CA SER A 99 3.94 -7.01 -3.66
C SER A 99 3.54 -7.16 -5.12
N LYS A 100 4.52 -7.29 -6.02
CA LYS A 100 4.23 -7.58 -7.44
C LYS A 100 3.47 -8.88 -7.60
N GLN A 101 3.92 -9.93 -6.91
CA GLN A 101 3.28 -11.24 -6.97
C GLN A 101 1.84 -11.19 -6.45
N LEU A 102 1.61 -10.48 -5.33
CA LEU A 102 0.27 -10.33 -4.77
C LEU A 102 -0.66 -9.58 -5.73
N PHE A 103 -0.17 -8.49 -6.29
CA PHE A 103 -0.96 -7.68 -7.23
C PHE A 103 -1.32 -8.49 -8.47
N LEU A 104 -0.36 -9.21 -9.05
CA LEU A 104 -0.58 -10.03 -10.24
C LEU A 104 -1.50 -11.22 -9.96
N ALA A 105 -1.41 -11.81 -8.76
CA ALA A 105 -2.29 -12.91 -8.37
C ALA A 105 -3.76 -12.50 -8.39
N PHE A 106 -4.05 -11.25 -8.01
CA PHE A 106 -5.42 -10.74 -8.00
C PHE A 106 -5.85 -10.22 -9.38
N HIS A 107 -5.02 -9.39 -10.02
CA HIS A 107 -5.40 -8.69 -11.25
C HIS A 107 -5.06 -9.46 -12.53
N GLY A 108 -4.24 -10.51 -12.43
CA GLY A 108 -3.73 -11.23 -13.59
C GLY A 108 -2.55 -10.53 -14.22
N GLU A 109 -1.86 -11.23 -15.12
CA GLU A 109 -0.64 -10.74 -15.75
C GLU A 109 -0.85 -10.13 -17.13
N SER A 110 -2.06 -10.27 -17.68
CA SER A 110 -2.33 -9.87 -19.07
C SER A 110 -2.06 -8.39 -19.34
N PHE A 111 -2.22 -7.52 -18.32
CA PHE A 111 -1.99 -6.09 -18.52
C PHE A 111 -0.50 -5.77 -18.74
N LEU A 112 0.42 -6.63 -18.29
CA LEU A 112 1.85 -6.41 -18.48
C LEU A 112 2.23 -6.43 -19.97
N LEU A 113 1.48 -7.15 -20.79
CA LEU A 113 1.74 -7.23 -22.22
C LEU A 113 1.44 -5.91 -22.93
N LYS A 114 0.73 -5.00 -22.29
CA LYS A 114 0.37 -3.69 -22.84
C LYS A 114 1.42 -2.62 -22.55
N HIS A 115 2.38 -2.94 -21.73
CA HIS A 115 3.47 -2.05 -21.36
C HIS A 115 4.70 -2.38 -22.18
#